data_e5dbc2f8ae9bef0a5b0dbcb4c1abd49c
#
_entry.id   e5dbc2f8ae9bef0a5b0dbcb4c1abd49c
#
_cell.length_a   1.000
_cell.length_b   1.000
_cell.length_c   1.000
_cell.angle_alpha   90.00
_cell.angle_beta   90.00
_cell.angle_gamma   90.00
#
_symmetry.space_group_name_H-M   'P 1'
#
loop_
_entity.id
_entity.type
_entity.pdbx_description
1 polymer ?
#
loop_
_entity_poly.entity_id
_entity_poly.type
_entity_poly.pdbx_seq_one_letter_code
_entity_poly.pdbx_strand_id
1 'polypeptide(L)'
;MEVANIYKSYFGKTTVFISHKHDDLEDLSGLIGFLEKNYNVKAYIDSKDSSMPSVTSGVTASKIKERIRQCDKFILLATDGAVESKWCNWELGYGDSQKFSSEDIAILPLKRKGYDDSSRRSFFRRR
;
A
#
# COMPACT_ATOMS: atom_id res chain seq x y z
N MET A 1 14.01 2.83 -18.22
CA MET A 1 13.59 1.59 -17.61
C MET A 1 12.98 1.83 -16.26
N GLU A 2 11.87 1.19 -16.01
CA GLU A 2 11.16 1.44 -14.77
C GLU A 2 11.70 0.61 -13.62
N VAL A 3 11.59 1.19 -12.43
CA VAL A 3 12.09 0.54 -11.23
C VAL A 3 11.37 -0.80 -10.98
N ALA A 4 10.07 -0.84 -11.25
CA ALA A 4 9.31 -2.07 -11.05
C ALA A 4 9.82 -3.20 -11.93
N ASN A 5 10.17 -2.88 -13.18
CA ASN A 5 10.71 -3.88 -14.07
C ASN A 5 12.07 -4.37 -13.60
N ILE A 6 12.88 -3.47 -13.07
CA ILE A 6 14.17 -3.86 -12.53
C ILE A 6 13.98 -4.79 -11.34
N TYR A 7 13.06 -4.46 -10.46
CA TYR A 7 12.74 -5.30 -9.31
C TYR A 7 12.27 -6.68 -9.74
N LYS A 8 11.34 -6.73 -10.67
CA LYS A 8 10.81 -7.98 -11.12
C LYS A 8 11.88 -8.86 -11.74
N SER A 9 12.69 -8.25 -12.56
CA SER A 9 13.79 -8.95 -13.21
C SER A 9 14.77 -9.50 -12.20
N TYR A 10 15.09 -8.71 -11.20
CA TYR A 10 16.08 -9.05 -10.22
C TYR A 10 15.58 -10.10 -9.23
N PHE A 11 14.35 -9.94 -8.75
CA PHE A 11 13.79 -10.83 -7.73
C PHE A 11 12.87 -11.89 -8.29
N GLY A 12 12.44 -11.76 -9.53
CA GLY A 12 11.50 -12.69 -10.13
C GLY A 12 10.14 -12.67 -9.46
N LYS A 13 9.76 -11.53 -8.84
CA LYS A 13 8.53 -11.43 -8.08
C LYS A 13 7.69 -10.26 -8.53
N THR A 14 6.38 -10.37 -8.33
CA THR A 14 5.46 -9.27 -8.54
C THR A 14 5.68 -8.23 -7.45
N THR A 15 5.75 -6.96 -7.82
CA THR A 15 5.93 -5.89 -6.86
C THR A 15 4.58 -5.29 -6.49
N VAL A 16 4.38 -5.04 -5.21
CA VAL A 16 3.14 -4.51 -4.68
C VAL A 16 3.41 -3.26 -3.88
N PHE A 17 2.78 -2.15 -4.24
CA PHE A 17 2.85 -0.94 -3.44
C PHE A 17 1.88 -1.11 -2.27
N ILE A 18 2.40 -1.04 -1.05
CA ILE A 18 1.59 -1.19 0.16
C ILE A 18 1.33 0.17 0.75
N SER A 19 0.12 0.68 0.57
CA SER A 19 -0.30 1.93 1.19
C SER A 19 -0.76 1.64 2.61
N HIS A 20 -0.32 2.44 3.57
CA HIS A 20 -0.66 2.21 4.97
C HIS A 20 -0.48 3.50 5.76
N LYS A 21 -1.12 3.57 6.91
CA LYS A 21 -0.87 4.66 7.84
C LYS A 21 0.50 4.42 8.47
N HIS A 22 1.38 5.41 8.38
CA HIS A 22 2.77 5.20 8.82
C HIS A 22 2.87 4.82 10.29
N ASP A 23 1.98 5.34 11.12
CA ASP A 23 1.99 5.01 12.54
C ASP A 23 1.66 3.54 12.80
N ASP A 24 1.05 2.87 11.83
CA ASP A 24 0.67 1.46 11.99
C ASP A 24 1.72 0.50 11.48
N LEU A 25 2.85 1.00 10.97
CA LEU A 25 3.80 0.13 10.29
C LEU A 25 4.29 -1.01 11.18
N GLU A 26 4.58 -0.71 12.42
CA GLU A 26 5.08 -1.73 13.33
C GLU A 26 4.07 -2.87 13.50
N ASP A 27 2.80 -2.50 13.68
CA ASP A 27 1.74 -3.50 13.84
C ASP A 27 1.47 -4.26 12.56
N LEU A 28 1.74 -3.63 11.41
CA LEU A 28 1.45 -4.25 10.12
C LEU A 28 2.60 -5.07 9.55
N SER A 29 3.78 -4.98 10.16
CA SER A 29 4.96 -5.63 9.59
C SER A 29 4.80 -7.14 9.46
N GLY A 30 4.13 -7.76 10.43
CA GLY A 30 3.88 -9.21 10.38
C GLY A 30 3.00 -9.59 9.21
N LEU A 31 1.96 -8.79 8.98
CA LEU A 31 1.06 -9.04 7.85
C LEU A 31 1.78 -8.86 6.53
N ILE A 32 2.60 -7.82 6.43
CA ILE A 32 3.35 -7.56 5.21
C ILE A 32 4.30 -8.73 4.92
N GLY A 33 5.00 -9.21 5.95
CA GLY A 33 5.86 -10.38 5.79
C GLY A 33 5.08 -11.62 5.37
N PHE A 34 3.88 -11.79 5.94
CA PHE A 34 3.02 -12.90 5.58
C PHE A 34 2.63 -12.84 4.09
N LEU A 35 2.29 -11.64 3.62
CA LEU A 35 1.92 -11.48 2.22
C LEU A 35 3.10 -11.80 1.30
N GLU A 36 4.29 -11.33 1.66
CA GLU A 36 5.47 -11.60 0.85
C GLU A 36 5.78 -13.08 0.79
N LYS A 37 5.65 -13.74 1.92
CA LYS A 37 6.03 -15.14 2.01
C LYS A 37 5.03 -16.05 1.30
N ASN A 38 3.75 -15.77 1.46
CA ASN A 38 2.71 -16.68 0.99
C ASN A 38 2.24 -16.40 -0.42
N TYR A 39 2.49 -15.22 -0.96
CA TYR A 39 2.02 -14.87 -2.30
C TYR A 39 3.15 -14.55 -3.26
N ASN A 40 4.37 -14.79 -2.82
CA ASN A 40 5.55 -14.60 -3.66
C ASN A 40 5.60 -13.22 -4.30
N VAL A 41 5.37 -12.19 -3.49
CA VAL A 41 5.40 -10.81 -3.94
C VAL A 41 6.49 -10.06 -3.20
N LYS A 42 6.89 -8.93 -3.76
CA LYS A 42 7.83 -8.03 -3.10
C LYS A 42 7.07 -6.77 -2.74
N ALA A 43 6.96 -6.49 -1.46
CA ALA A 43 6.25 -5.32 -0.99
C ALA A 43 7.14 -4.08 -1.08
N TYR A 44 6.59 -3.00 -1.62
CA TYR A 44 7.24 -1.71 -1.56
C TYR A 44 6.55 -0.87 -0.49
N ILE A 45 7.31 -0.37 0.45
CA ILE A 45 6.82 0.42 1.59
C ILE A 45 7.54 1.75 1.57
N ASP A 46 6.82 2.84 1.31
CA ASP A 46 7.44 4.15 1.14
C ASP A 46 8.17 4.61 2.40
N SER A 47 7.68 4.28 3.58
CA SER A 47 8.33 4.69 4.82
C SER A 47 9.67 4.00 5.04
N LYS A 48 9.96 2.95 4.26
CA LYS A 48 11.24 2.27 4.32
C LYS A 48 12.16 2.62 3.15
N ASP A 49 11.73 3.51 2.28
CA ASP A 49 12.51 3.90 1.12
C ASP A 49 13.45 5.03 1.50
N SER A 50 14.75 4.74 1.59
CA SER A 50 15.75 5.71 2.04
C SER A 50 15.91 6.87 1.06
N SER A 51 15.46 6.72 -0.18
CA SER A 51 15.53 7.81 -1.16
C SER A 51 14.38 8.78 -1.00
N MET A 52 13.39 8.47 -0.16
CA MET A 52 12.23 9.31 0.02
C MET A 52 12.54 10.48 0.94
N PRO A 53 12.17 11.73 0.58
CA PRO A 53 12.39 12.86 1.47
C PRO A 53 11.65 12.67 2.78
N SER A 54 12.20 13.21 3.86
CA SER A 54 11.60 13.07 5.18
C SER A 54 10.42 14.00 5.38
N VAL A 55 10.28 15.01 4.55
CA VAL A 55 9.23 16.01 4.68
C VAL A 55 8.26 15.88 3.50
N THR A 56 6.98 15.87 3.79
CA THR A 56 5.97 15.81 2.74
C THR A 56 6.00 17.09 1.91
N SER A 57 6.16 16.94 0.62
CA SER A 57 6.31 18.05 -0.30
C SER A 57 5.88 17.59 -1.68
N GLY A 58 5.93 18.52 -2.64
CA GLY A 58 5.65 18.17 -4.02
C GLY A 58 6.62 17.13 -4.57
N VAL A 59 7.88 17.18 -4.13
CA VAL A 59 8.87 16.19 -4.54
C VAL A 59 8.50 14.82 -3.99
N THR A 60 8.09 14.77 -2.72
CA THR A 60 7.66 13.52 -2.11
C THR A 60 6.46 12.94 -2.88
N ALA A 61 5.47 13.79 -3.16
CA ALA A 61 4.27 13.34 -3.88
C ALA A 61 4.64 12.79 -5.26
N SER A 62 5.55 13.47 -5.94
CA SER A 62 5.99 13.04 -7.26
C SER A 62 6.67 11.68 -7.22
N LYS A 63 7.51 11.46 -6.22
CA LYS A 63 8.20 10.19 -6.07
C LYS A 63 7.22 9.07 -5.73
N ILE A 64 6.24 9.35 -4.87
CA ILE A 64 5.22 8.35 -4.52
C ILE A 64 4.44 7.95 -5.76
N LYS A 65 4.01 8.93 -6.57
CA LYS A 65 3.30 8.63 -7.80
C LYS A 65 4.12 7.73 -8.70
N GLU A 66 5.40 8.03 -8.82
CA GLU A 66 6.28 7.23 -9.65
C GLU A 66 6.35 5.79 -9.16
N ARG A 67 6.48 5.60 -7.86
CA ARG A 67 6.54 4.25 -7.30
C ARG A 67 5.24 3.50 -7.50
N ILE A 68 4.11 4.17 -7.34
CA ILE A 68 2.80 3.54 -7.59
C ILE A 68 2.71 3.08 -9.03
N ARG A 69 3.13 3.92 -9.98
CA ARG A 69 3.10 3.54 -11.39
C ARG A 69 3.99 2.35 -11.68
N GLN A 70 5.15 2.29 -11.03
CA GLN A 70 6.15 1.28 -11.33
C GLN A 70 5.89 -0.06 -10.69
N CYS A 71 5.17 -0.09 -9.57
CA CYS A 71 4.78 -1.36 -8.97
C CYS A 71 3.70 -2.03 -9.80
N ASP A 72 3.65 -3.35 -9.75
CA ASP A 72 2.66 -4.11 -10.51
C ASP A 72 1.27 -3.97 -9.92
N LYS A 73 1.17 -3.93 -8.60
CA LYS A 73 -0.11 -3.91 -7.91
C LYS A 73 -0.09 -2.90 -6.78
N PHE A 74 -1.26 -2.55 -6.30
CA PHE A 74 -1.44 -1.60 -5.21
C PHE A 74 -2.42 -2.19 -4.20
N ILE A 75 -2.05 -2.15 -2.92
CA ILE A 75 -2.94 -2.59 -1.85
C ILE A 75 -2.95 -1.50 -0.77
N LEU A 76 -4.15 -1.12 -0.35
CA LEU A 76 -4.31 -0.27 0.84
C LEU A 76 -4.61 -1.17 2.03
N LEU A 77 -3.78 -1.09 3.06
CA LEU A 77 -4.07 -1.76 4.33
C LEU A 77 -4.97 -0.83 5.12
N ALA A 78 -6.26 -1.14 5.10
CA ALA A 78 -7.29 -0.20 5.56
C ALA A 78 -7.59 -0.39 7.05
N THR A 79 -6.68 0.11 7.90
CA THR A 79 -6.96 0.28 9.31
C THR A 79 -7.83 1.53 9.46
N ASP A 80 -8.39 1.74 10.65
CA ASP A 80 -9.15 2.96 10.91
C ASP A 80 -8.35 4.21 10.62
N GLY A 81 -7.08 4.22 11.05
CA GLY A 81 -6.22 5.36 10.82
C GLY A 81 -5.99 5.61 9.34
N ALA A 82 -5.80 4.54 8.56
CA ALA A 82 -5.58 4.68 7.13
C ALA A 82 -6.81 5.24 6.43
N VAL A 83 -7.99 4.75 6.81
CA VAL A 83 -9.24 5.20 6.20
C VAL A 83 -9.44 6.70 6.41
N GLU A 84 -9.01 7.21 7.55
CA GLU A 84 -9.17 8.63 7.86
C GLU A 84 -8.00 9.49 7.39
N SER A 85 -6.93 8.88 6.90
CA SER A 85 -5.74 9.61 6.51
C SER A 85 -5.91 10.25 5.14
N LYS A 86 -5.68 11.54 5.06
CA LYS A 86 -5.74 12.23 3.78
C LYS A 86 -4.66 11.70 2.84
N TRP A 87 -3.50 11.38 3.37
CA TRP A 87 -2.40 10.87 2.57
C TRP A 87 -2.74 9.49 1.98
N CYS A 88 -3.27 8.59 2.82
CA CYS A 88 -3.67 7.26 2.34
C CYS A 88 -4.77 7.36 1.30
N ASN A 89 -5.72 8.26 1.50
CA ASN A 89 -6.80 8.44 0.53
C ASN A 89 -6.29 9.00 -0.78
N TRP A 90 -5.32 9.90 -0.72
CA TRP A 90 -4.70 10.43 -1.92
C TRP A 90 -3.97 9.33 -2.69
N GLU A 91 -3.20 8.50 -1.97
CA GLU A 91 -2.50 7.38 -2.59
C GLU A 91 -3.48 6.41 -3.23
N LEU A 92 -4.57 6.12 -2.52
CA LEU A 92 -5.59 5.22 -3.06
C LEU A 92 -6.20 5.76 -4.34
N GLY A 93 -6.50 7.06 -4.36
CA GLY A 93 -7.07 7.68 -5.54
C GLY A 93 -6.12 7.59 -6.72
N TYR A 94 -4.85 7.87 -6.50
CA TYR A 94 -3.88 7.78 -7.57
C TYR A 94 -3.67 6.32 -8.01
N GLY A 95 -3.60 5.41 -7.03
CA GLY A 95 -3.48 3.98 -7.34
C GLY A 95 -4.65 3.49 -8.17
N ASP A 96 -5.85 3.93 -7.82
CA ASP A 96 -7.04 3.55 -8.56
C ASP A 96 -6.95 4.01 -10.02
N SER A 97 -6.51 5.24 -10.23
CA SER A 97 -6.42 5.77 -11.59
C SER A 97 -5.41 4.98 -12.43
N GLN A 98 -4.41 4.42 -11.82
CA GLN A 98 -3.34 3.71 -12.53
C GLN A 98 -3.61 2.21 -12.69
N LYS A 99 -4.35 1.62 -11.78
CA LYS A 99 -4.42 0.15 -11.67
C LYS A 99 -5.81 -0.44 -11.81
N PHE A 100 -6.84 0.39 -11.80
CA PHE A 100 -8.20 -0.15 -11.77
C PHE A 100 -8.54 -0.96 -13.02
N SER A 101 -8.16 -0.47 -14.18
CA SER A 101 -8.55 -1.13 -15.43
C SER A 101 -7.91 -2.51 -15.58
N SER A 102 -6.76 -2.75 -14.93
CA SER A 102 -6.11 -4.06 -14.97
C SER A 102 -6.47 -4.89 -13.74
N GLU A 103 -7.31 -4.35 -12.86
CA GLU A 103 -7.71 -5.05 -11.63
C GLU A 103 -6.53 -5.36 -10.71
N ASP A 104 -5.54 -4.47 -10.70
CA ASP A 104 -4.34 -4.65 -9.89
C ASP A 104 -4.37 -3.79 -8.64
N ILE A 105 -5.55 -3.48 -8.13
CA ILE A 105 -5.72 -2.69 -6.93
C ILE A 105 -6.67 -3.40 -5.97
N ALA A 106 -6.36 -3.32 -4.69
CA ALA A 106 -7.20 -3.93 -3.67
C ALA A 106 -7.17 -3.10 -2.39
N ILE A 107 -8.22 -3.21 -1.62
CA ILE A 107 -8.31 -2.64 -0.29
C ILE A 107 -8.50 -3.80 0.68
N LEU A 108 -7.59 -3.93 1.63
CA LEU A 108 -7.64 -5.00 2.60
C LEU A 108 -8.09 -4.43 3.94
N PRO A 109 -9.36 -4.67 4.33
CA PRO A 109 -9.85 -4.14 5.60
C PRO A 109 -9.23 -4.86 6.78
N LEU A 110 -8.81 -4.09 7.78
CA LEU A 110 -8.16 -4.64 8.96
C LEU A 110 -8.79 -4.04 10.20
N LYS A 111 -8.99 -4.87 11.21
CA LYS A 111 -9.51 -4.37 12.46
C LYS A 111 -8.62 -4.80 13.61
N ARG A 112 -8.65 -4.01 14.66
CA ARG A 112 -7.82 -4.27 15.81
C ARG A 112 -8.33 -5.52 16.54
N LYS A 113 -7.39 -6.36 16.95
CA LYS A 113 -7.73 -7.57 17.67
C LYS A 113 -8.51 -7.25 18.93
N GLY A 114 -9.59 -8.00 19.17
CA GLY A 114 -10.40 -7.84 20.37
C GLY A 114 -11.36 -6.66 20.34
N TYR A 115 -11.41 -5.93 19.24
CA TYR A 115 -12.23 -4.75 19.14
C TYR A 115 -13.59 -5.10 18.55
N ASP A 116 -14.63 -4.65 19.21
CA ASP A 116 -15.98 -4.86 18.68
C ASP A 116 -16.27 -3.79 17.65
N ASP A 117 -16.39 -4.18 16.42
CA ASP A 117 -16.55 -3.25 15.36
C ASP A 117 -17.76 -3.52 14.50
N SER A 118 -18.82 -3.99 15.10
CA SER A 118 -20.00 -4.35 14.34
C SER A 118 -20.46 -3.19 13.43
N SER A 119 -20.32 -1.97 13.89
CA SER A 119 -20.68 -0.82 13.06
C SER A 119 -19.67 -0.60 11.95
N ARG A 120 -18.41 -0.96 12.18
CA ARG A 120 -17.41 -0.82 11.17
C ARG A 120 -17.42 -1.94 10.20
N ARG A 121 -17.92 -3.07 10.60
CA ARG A 121 -17.95 -4.23 9.76
C ARG A 121 -18.67 -3.96 8.46
N SER A 122 -19.78 -3.23 8.49
CA SER A 122 -20.48 -2.92 7.25
C SER A 122 -19.67 -1.99 6.37
N PHE A 123 -18.91 -1.09 6.95
CA PHE A 123 -18.06 -0.19 6.19
C PHE A 123 -16.98 -0.96 5.44
N PHE A 124 -16.33 -1.92 6.08
CA PHE A 124 -15.28 -2.68 5.43
C PHE A 124 -15.80 -3.75 4.49
N ARG A 125 -17.05 -4.13 4.60
CA ARG A 125 -17.55 -5.13 3.76
C ARG A 125 -17.78 -4.75 2.36
N ARG A 126 -17.94 -3.52 2.09
CA ARG A 126 -18.06 -3.10 0.78
C ARG A 126 -16.89 -3.06 0.14
N ARG A 127 -16.63 -3.40 -0.57
CA ARG A 127 -15.50 -3.36 -1.26
C ARG A 127 -15.47 -3.31 -2.08
#